data_84d9e0b582608f2ac18676e88f4a6756
#
_entry.id   84d9e0b582608f2ac18676e88f4a6756
#
_cell.length_a   1.000
_cell.length_b   1.000
_cell.length_c   1.000
_cell.angle_alpha   90.00
_cell.angle_beta   90.00
_cell.angle_gamma   90.00
#
_symmetry.space_group_name_H-M   'P 1'
#
loop_
_entity.id
_entity.type
_entity.pdbx_description
1 polymer ?
#
loop_
_entity_poly.entity_id
_entity_poly.type
_entity_poly.pdbx_seq_one_letter_code
_entity_poly.pdbx_strand_id
1 'polypeptide(L)'
;VGDLCAEPGEYTYNTGTQPSLLSGGLAKNMDDIFAEMGKRFAFGGQEATDQRIYYINTKELPGNKYGTPSPVPFRVVDQRAGIDMDISIRCFGEYSYRITNPILFYTNVCGNVENAYLRETLDSQLKTELLTALQPAFAKISEQGIRYSALPGHTMEMADALNEVLSAKWKNLRGIEIVSLGVSGVKASEEDEAMLKAMQRDAAYMDPTRGAAHLVGAQGDAMRAAAANTSAGPAMAFMGVNAAAAAGGADAQTLYQMGARQAAAQPAPAPAAGWKCACGQSGNTGKFCTACGAPKPEAPTVWVCSCGTKNSGKFCSECGKPRPAAQCANCGWKPADPTRLPKFCPECGKPFGA
;
A
#
# COMPACT_ATOMS: atom_id res chain seq x y z
N VAL A 1 -6.88 -36.65 -12.98
CA VAL A 1 -7.88 -35.72 -12.52
C VAL A 1 -8.84 -35.48 -13.67
N GLY A 2 -10.13 -35.69 -13.44
CA GLY A 2 -11.16 -35.57 -14.46
C GLY A 2 -11.53 -34.13 -14.82
N ASP A 3 -12.72 -33.97 -15.36
CA ASP A 3 -13.22 -32.69 -15.86
C ASP A 3 -13.58 -31.73 -14.70
N LEU A 4 -13.31 -30.44 -14.88
CA LEU A 4 -13.69 -29.40 -13.96
C LEU A 4 -14.92 -28.67 -14.48
N CYS A 5 -16.03 -28.76 -13.74
CA CYS A 5 -17.25 -27.98 -13.99
C CYS A 5 -17.23 -26.72 -13.14
N ALA A 6 -16.70 -25.60 -13.69
CA ALA A 6 -16.50 -24.36 -12.95
C ALA A 6 -17.68 -23.37 -13.07
N GLU A 7 -18.46 -23.46 -14.15
CA GLU A 7 -19.57 -22.53 -14.42
C GLU A 7 -20.92 -23.13 -14.03
N PRO A 8 -21.92 -22.32 -13.67
CA PRO A 8 -23.28 -22.79 -13.45
C PRO A 8 -23.86 -23.41 -14.72
N GLY A 9 -24.40 -24.62 -14.63
CA GLY A 9 -24.98 -25.32 -15.79
C GLY A 9 -25.46 -26.71 -15.43
N GLU A 10 -26.11 -27.36 -16.39
CA GLU A 10 -26.45 -28.77 -16.29
C GLU A 10 -25.29 -29.60 -16.85
N TYR A 11 -24.76 -30.49 -16.03
CA TYR A 11 -23.67 -31.38 -16.40
C TYR A 11 -24.15 -32.83 -16.37
N THR A 12 -23.94 -33.55 -17.45
CA THR A 12 -24.29 -34.95 -17.53
C THR A 12 -23.08 -35.79 -17.12
N TYR A 13 -23.27 -36.53 -16.02
CA TYR A 13 -22.28 -37.49 -15.57
C TYR A 13 -22.61 -38.86 -16.14
N ASN A 14 -21.72 -39.41 -16.94
CA ASN A 14 -21.88 -40.72 -17.52
C ASN A 14 -21.19 -41.78 -16.63
N THR A 15 -22.00 -42.59 -15.94
CA THR A 15 -21.53 -43.70 -15.09
C THR A 15 -21.18 -44.95 -15.89
N GLY A 16 -21.47 -44.95 -17.19
CA GLY A 16 -21.20 -46.09 -18.06
C GLY A 16 -19.69 -46.14 -18.42
N THR A 17 -19.03 -47.19 -17.98
CA THR A 17 -17.64 -47.50 -18.36
C THR A 17 -17.57 -48.22 -19.73
N GLN A 18 -18.72 -48.45 -20.38
CA GLN A 18 -18.77 -49.13 -21.67
C GLN A 18 -18.68 -48.13 -22.83
N PRO A 19 -17.66 -48.18 -23.67
CA PRO A 19 -17.65 -47.39 -24.89
C PRO A 19 -18.84 -47.82 -25.75
N SER A 20 -19.67 -46.84 -26.17
CA SER A 20 -20.82 -47.13 -27.04
C SER A 20 -20.29 -47.66 -28.39
N LEU A 21 -20.79 -48.85 -28.77
CA LEU A 21 -20.48 -49.46 -30.08
C LEU A 21 -20.91 -48.57 -31.27
N LEU A 22 -21.70 -47.52 -30.99
CA LEU A 22 -22.25 -46.62 -32.03
C LEU A 22 -21.54 -45.27 -32.10
N SER A 23 -20.67 -44.92 -31.12
CA SER A 23 -19.98 -43.65 -31.07
C SER A 23 -18.48 -43.84 -31.41
N GLY A 24 -18.09 -43.77 -32.67
CA GLY A 24 -16.72 -43.82 -33.12
C GLY A 24 -16.44 -44.92 -34.15
N GLY A 25 -15.27 -44.92 -34.71
CA GLY A 25 -14.86 -45.94 -35.70
C GLY A 25 -14.77 -47.34 -35.08
N LEU A 26 -15.33 -48.33 -35.76
CA LEU A 26 -15.49 -49.70 -35.27
C LEU A 26 -14.19 -50.34 -34.73
N ALA A 27 -13.05 -50.05 -35.36
CA ALA A 27 -11.75 -50.62 -34.97
C ALA A 27 -11.27 -50.05 -33.62
N LYS A 28 -11.40 -48.75 -33.40
CA LYS A 28 -10.97 -48.10 -32.15
C LYS A 28 -11.83 -48.53 -30.95
N ASN A 29 -13.12 -48.70 -31.18
CA ASN A 29 -14.05 -49.16 -30.12
C ASN A 29 -13.78 -50.60 -29.75
N MET A 30 -13.36 -51.45 -30.70
CA MET A 30 -12.99 -52.85 -30.42
C MET A 30 -11.75 -52.94 -29.54
N ASP A 31 -10.72 -52.16 -29.82
CA ASP A 31 -9.50 -52.15 -29.01
C ASP A 31 -9.76 -51.64 -27.59
N ASP A 32 -10.62 -50.59 -27.43
CA ASP A 32 -11.01 -50.07 -26.15
C ASP A 32 -11.85 -51.10 -25.32
N ILE A 33 -12.72 -51.88 -26.01
CA ILE A 33 -13.50 -52.94 -25.36
C ILE A 33 -12.60 -54.10 -24.91
N PHE A 34 -11.64 -54.53 -25.74
CA PHE A 34 -10.69 -55.58 -25.37
C PHE A 34 -9.76 -55.12 -24.22
N ALA A 35 -9.31 -53.85 -24.21
CA ALA A 35 -8.55 -53.29 -23.12
C ALA A 35 -9.33 -53.24 -21.81
N GLU A 36 -10.64 -52.88 -21.85
CA GLU A 36 -11.52 -52.84 -20.71
C GLU A 36 -11.84 -54.24 -20.19
N MET A 37 -12.12 -55.22 -21.07
CA MET A 37 -12.29 -56.61 -20.70
C MET A 37 -11.02 -57.19 -20.05
N GLY A 38 -9.84 -56.85 -20.56
CA GLY A 38 -8.56 -57.27 -19.97
C GLY A 38 -8.39 -56.71 -18.54
N LYS A 39 -8.73 -55.43 -18.32
CA LYS A 39 -8.72 -54.83 -16.99
C LYS A 39 -9.69 -55.51 -16.03
N ARG A 40 -10.93 -55.80 -16.47
CA ARG A 40 -11.92 -56.51 -15.63
C ARG A 40 -11.48 -57.89 -15.22
N PHE A 41 -10.86 -58.67 -16.15
CA PHE A 41 -10.26 -59.96 -15.83
C PHE A 41 -9.12 -59.83 -14.80
N ALA A 42 -8.27 -58.85 -14.91
CA ALA A 42 -7.17 -58.61 -13.96
C ALA A 42 -7.68 -58.25 -12.53
N PHE A 43 -8.85 -57.60 -12.41
CA PHE A 43 -9.45 -57.21 -11.15
C PHE A 43 -10.60 -58.10 -10.65
N GLY A 44 -10.64 -59.36 -11.09
CA GLY A 44 -11.61 -60.37 -10.60
C GLY A 44 -13.06 -60.05 -10.93
N GLY A 45 -13.33 -59.35 -12.04
CA GLY A 45 -14.67 -59.00 -12.51
C GLY A 45 -15.23 -57.67 -11.96
N GLN A 46 -14.50 -56.97 -11.09
CA GLN A 46 -14.86 -55.64 -10.62
C GLN A 46 -14.44 -54.54 -11.60
N GLU A 47 -15.13 -53.41 -11.58
CA GLU A 47 -14.75 -52.26 -12.38
C GLU A 47 -13.37 -51.72 -11.91
N ALA A 48 -12.43 -51.58 -12.87
CA ALA A 48 -11.08 -51.13 -12.55
C ALA A 48 -10.96 -49.62 -12.27
N THR A 49 -12.03 -48.87 -12.47
CA THR A 49 -12.06 -47.42 -12.34
C THR A 49 -13.03 -46.96 -11.26
N ASP A 50 -12.51 -46.39 -10.22
CA ASP A 50 -13.30 -45.72 -9.18
C ASP A 50 -13.64 -44.29 -9.68
N GLN A 51 -14.91 -44.02 -9.86
CA GLN A 51 -15.43 -42.73 -10.32
C GLN A 51 -16.02 -41.98 -9.12
N ARG A 52 -15.47 -40.77 -8.87
CA ARG A 52 -15.90 -39.95 -7.76
C ARG A 52 -16.18 -38.53 -8.22
N ILE A 53 -17.23 -37.94 -7.67
CA ILE A 53 -17.58 -36.53 -7.86
C ILE A 53 -17.27 -35.78 -6.57
N TYR A 54 -16.50 -34.70 -6.70
CA TYR A 54 -16.14 -33.82 -5.60
C TYR A 54 -16.76 -32.45 -5.80
N TYR A 55 -17.40 -31.94 -4.78
CA TYR A 55 -17.93 -30.58 -4.72
C TYR A 55 -16.97 -29.72 -3.90
N ILE A 56 -16.43 -28.69 -4.49
CA ILE A 56 -15.50 -27.75 -3.84
C ILE A 56 -16.18 -26.40 -3.72
N ASN A 57 -16.26 -25.87 -2.49
CA ASN A 57 -16.80 -24.55 -2.24
C ASN A 57 -15.79 -23.47 -2.68
N THR A 58 -16.10 -22.77 -3.78
CA THR A 58 -15.29 -21.67 -4.31
C THR A 58 -15.73 -20.29 -3.82
N LYS A 59 -16.77 -20.22 -2.99
CA LYS A 59 -17.23 -18.97 -2.38
C LYS A 59 -16.21 -18.50 -1.34
N GLU A 60 -16.34 -17.24 -0.98
CA GLU A 60 -15.57 -16.67 0.13
C GLU A 60 -15.92 -17.37 1.44
N LEU A 61 -14.87 -17.70 2.20
CA LEU A 61 -14.94 -18.34 3.51
C LEU A 61 -14.53 -17.33 4.60
N PRO A 62 -15.48 -16.55 5.15
CA PRO A 62 -15.20 -15.52 6.15
C PRO A 62 -15.10 -16.09 7.57
N GLY A 63 -14.74 -15.20 8.53
CA GLY A 63 -14.78 -15.50 9.96
C GLY A 63 -13.59 -16.30 10.47
N ASN A 64 -12.46 -16.27 9.76
CA ASN A 64 -11.22 -16.90 10.24
C ASN A 64 -10.48 -15.93 11.15
N LYS A 65 -10.51 -16.20 12.46
CA LYS A 65 -9.86 -15.35 13.46
C LYS A 65 -8.38 -15.62 13.54
N TYR A 66 -7.59 -14.53 13.57
CA TYR A 66 -6.17 -14.59 13.83
C TYR A 66 -5.78 -13.64 14.96
N GLY A 67 -4.64 -13.90 15.57
CA GLY A 67 -4.03 -13.02 16.56
C GLY A 67 -2.60 -13.48 16.78
N THR A 68 -1.69 -12.52 16.94
CA THR A 68 -0.27 -12.80 17.16
C THR A 68 -0.03 -13.20 18.63
N PRO A 69 0.31 -14.46 18.92
CA PRO A 69 0.59 -14.92 20.29
C PRO A 69 1.86 -14.25 20.84
N SER A 70 2.85 -14.08 19.99
CA SER A 70 4.08 -13.33 20.27
C SER A 70 4.08 -12.01 19.50
N PRO A 71 4.69 -10.95 20.05
CA PRO A 71 4.86 -9.70 19.35
C PRO A 71 5.62 -9.90 18.03
N VAL A 72 5.24 -9.14 17.01
CA VAL A 72 5.88 -9.13 15.70
C VAL A 72 6.62 -7.81 15.53
N PRO A 73 7.88 -7.81 15.07
CA PRO A 73 8.60 -6.56 14.84
C PRO A 73 7.95 -5.76 13.70
N PHE A 74 7.85 -4.46 13.93
CA PHE A 74 7.37 -3.48 12.95
C PHE A 74 8.30 -2.27 12.96
N ARG A 75 8.90 -1.96 11.83
CA ARG A 75 9.79 -0.82 11.70
C ARG A 75 8.97 0.47 11.59
N VAL A 76 9.26 1.42 12.47
CA VAL A 76 8.67 2.76 12.44
C VAL A 76 9.69 3.73 11.87
N VAL A 77 9.35 4.34 10.73
CA VAL A 77 10.15 5.37 10.10
C VAL A 77 9.38 6.67 10.09
N ASP A 78 9.91 7.70 10.76
CA ASP A 78 9.39 9.07 10.67
C ASP A 78 10.54 10.01 10.29
N GLN A 79 10.64 10.29 8.99
CA GLN A 79 11.71 11.15 8.45
C GLN A 79 11.68 12.56 9.01
N ARG A 80 10.51 13.07 9.44
CA ARG A 80 10.39 14.42 10.01
C ARG A 80 10.92 14.49 11.44
N ALA A 81 10.73 13.41 12.18
CA ALA A 81 11.21 13.29 13.56
C ALA A 81 12.60 12.64 13.64
N GLY A 82 13.17 12.17 12.52
CA GLY A 82 14.42 11.44 12.51
C GLY A 82 14.35 10.11 13.25
N ILE A 83 13.16 9.51 13.34
CA ILE A 83 12.93 8.25 14.06
C ILE A 83 13.03 7.10 13.05
N ASP A 84 13.88 6.13 13.34
CA ASP A 84 13.99 4.86 12.64
C ASP A 84 14.29 3.78 13.68
N MET A 85 13.24 3.02 14.05
CA MET A 85 13.35 2.00 15.09
C MET A 85 12.34 0.88 14.86
N ASP A 86 12.69 -0.31 15.36
CA ASP A 86 11.77 -1.44 15.42
C ASP A 86 11.00 -1.44 16.74
N ILE A 87 9.70 -1.63 16.64
CA ILE A 87 8.81 -1.81 17.78
C ILE A 87 8.16 -3.18 17.72
N SER A 88 7.75 -3.69 18.85
CA SER A 88 7.06 -4.97 18.99
C SER A 88 5.56 -4.76 19.01
N ILE A 89 4.86 -5.20 17.96
CA ILE A 89 3.39 -5.05 17.88
C ILE A 89 2.67 -6.38 18.02
N ARG A 90 1.51 -6.34 18.63
CA ARG A 90 0.53 -7.41 18.60
C ARG A 90 -0.69 -6.95 17.82
N CYS A 91 -1.19 -7.80 16.94
CA CYS A 91 -2.40 -7.54 16.19
C CYS A 91 -3.34 -8.75 16.21
N PHE A 92 -4.61 -8.47 16.07
CA PHE A 92 -5.65 -9.49 15.96
C PHE A 92 -6.76 -8.99 15.02
N GLY A 93 -7.45 -9.94 14.43
CA GLY A 93 -8.52 -9.64 13.49
C GLY A 93 -9.09 -10.89 12.87
N GLU A 94 -9.72 -10.71 11.74
CA GLU A 94 -10.32 -11.79 10.96
C GLU A 94 -9.86 -11.69 9.49
N TYR A 95 -9.76 -12.81 8.83
CA TYR A 95 -9.49 -12.86 7.40
C TYR A 95 -10.50 -13.77 6.70
N SER A 96 -10.70 -13.53 5.44
CA SER A 96 -11.42 -14.43 4.56
C SER A 96 -10.51 -14.94 3.45
N TYR A 97 -10.78 -16.15 3.01
CA TYR A 97 -10.10 -16.75 1.88
C TYR A 97 -11.10 -17.44 0.95
N ARG A 98 -10.67 -17.73 -0.25
CA ARG A 98 -11.42 -18.55 -1.22
C ARG A 98 -10.50 -19.52 -1.93
N ILE A 99 -11.09 -20.58 -2.44
CA ILE A 99 -10.41 -21.52 -3.32
C ILE A 99 -10.57 -21.01 -4.75
N THR A 100 -9.46 -20.58 -5.35
CA THR A 100 -9.43 -20.04 -6.73
C THR A 100 -9.13 -21.10 -7.78
N ASN A 101 -8.43 -22.18 -7.37
CA ASN A 101 -8.14 -23.31 -8.25
C ASN A 101 -8.50 -24.62 -7.56
N PRO A 102 -9.72 -25.16 -7.82
CA PRO A 102 -10.18 -26.41 -7.24
C PRO A 102 -9.32 -27.62 -7.55
N ILE A 103 -8.67 -27.66 -8.72
CA ILE A 103 -7.82 -28.80 -9.11
C ILE A 103 -6.57 -28.83 -8.24
N LEU A 104 -5.88 -27.70 -8.06
CA LEU A 104 -4.73 -27.61 -7.17
C LEU A 104 -5.11 -27.94 -5.73
N PHE A 105 -6.26 -27.46 -5.27
CA PHE A 105 -6.78 -27.76 -3.94
C PHE A 105 -7.02 -29.26 -3.75
N TYR A 106 -7.67 -29.90 -4.71
CA TYR A 106 -7.89 -31.34 -4.67
C TYR A 106 -6.58 -32.12 -4.67
N THR A 107 -5.67 -31.80 -5.58
CA THR A 107 -4.43 -32.55 -5.77
C THR A 107 -3.47 -32.42 -4.57
N ASN A 108 -3.38 -31.23 -3.99
CA ASN A 108 -2.34 -30.91 -3.02
C ASN A 108 -2.84 -30.77 -1.57
N VAL A 109 -4.14 -30.72 -1.35
CA VAL A 109 -4.71 -30.49 -0.01
C VAL A 109 -5.64 -31.61 0.43
N CYS A 110 -6.79 -31.79 -0.24
CA CYS A 110 -7.79 -32.72 0.27
C CYS A 110 -7.60 -34.16 -0.24
N GLY A 111 -7.07 -34.34 -1.46
CA GLY A 111 -6.91 -35.69 -2.03
C GLY A 111 -8.21 -36.50 -2.09
N ASN A 112 -8.11 -37.81 -1.94
CA ASN A 112 -9.24 -38.73 -1.91
C ASN A 112 -9.85 -38.79 -0.50
N VAL A 113 -10.92 -38.04 -0.27
CA VAL A 113 -11.72 -38.11 0.97
C VAL A 113 -12.94 -38.99 0.74
N GLU A 114 -13.36 -39.73 1.79
CA GLU A 114 -14.50 -40.62 1.69
C GLU A 114 -15.84 -39.86 1.72
N ASN A 115 -15.96 -38.87 2.63
CA ASN A 115 -17.21 -38.11 2.83
C ASN A 115 -17.03 -36.63 2.59
N ALA A 116 -16.27 -35.94 3.49
CA ALA A 116 -16.07 -34.51 3.44
C ALA A 116 -14.69 -34.12 3.97
N TYR A 117 -14.09 -33.10 3.36
CA TYR A 117 -12.93 -32.43 3.89
C TYR A 117 -13.38 -31.21 4.68
N LEU A 118 -13.25 -31.27 5.98
CA LEU A 118 -13.74 -30.22 6.87
C LEU A 118 -12.75 -29.04 6.90
N ARG A 119 -13.31 -27.85 6.99
CA ARG A 119 -12.55 -26.59 7.05
C ARG A 119 -11.56 -26.56 8.22
N GLU A 120 -11.96 -27.08 9.38
CA GLU A 120 -11.18 -27.09 10.62
C GLU A 120 -9.83 -27.81 10.45
N THR A 121 -9.76 -28.76 9.54
CA THR A 121 -8.53 -29.48 9.22
C THR A 121 -7.46 -28.58 8.63
N LEU A 122 -7.88 -27.58 7.85
CA LEU A 122 -6.99 -26.65 7.16
C LEU A 122 -6.73 -25.36 7.96
N ASP A 123 -7.73 -24.92 8.75
CA ASP A 123 -7.70 -23.62 9.43
C ASP A 123 -6.47 -23.40 10.32
N SER A 124 -6.06 -24.42 11.05
CA SER A 124 -4.88 -24.33 11.94
C SER A 124 -3.58 -24.09 11.18
N GLN A 125 -3.42 -24.76 10.03
CA GLN A 125 -2.26 -24.60 9.17
C GLN A 125 -2.26 -23.24 8.48
N LEU A 126 -3.41 -22.83 7.90
CA LEU A 126 -3.54 -21.52 7.26
C LEU A 126 -3.25 -20.40 8.25
N LYS A 127 -3.76 -20.50 9.47
CA LYS A 127 -3.50 -19.53 10.54
C LYS A 127 -2.01 -19.43 10.87
N THR A 128 -1.31 -20.54 11.01
CA THR A 128 0.13 -20.56 11.32
C THR A 128 0.94 -19.94 10.19
N GLU A 129 0.63 -20.26 8.95
CA GLU A 129 1.29 -19.70 7.78
C GLU A 129 1.00 -18.19 7.61
N LEU A 130 -0.24 -17.77 7.87
CA LEU A 130 -0.63 -16.36 7.89
C LEU A 130 0.20 -15.58 8.92
N LEU A 131 0.30 -16.08 10.15
CA LEU A 131 1.08 -15.45 11.22
C LEU A 131 2.57 -15.33 10.86
N THR A 132 3.11 -16.33 10.18
CA THR A 132 4.50 -16.26 9.68
C THR A 132 4.66 -15.23 8.58
N ALA A 133 3.65 -15.07 7.72
CA ALA A 133 3.66 -14.11 6.62
C ALA A 133 3.41 -12.66 7.07
N LEU A 134 2.87 -12.44 8.27
CA LEU A 134 2.62 -11.09 8.79
C LEU A 134 3.91 -10.28 8.92
N GLN A 135 5.02 -10.89 9.35
CA GLN A 135 6.29 -10.17 9.53
C GLN A 135 6.80 -9.56 8.22
N PRO A 136 6.99 -10.32 7.12
CA PRO A 136 7.41 -9.72 5.85
C PRO A 136 6.33 -8.80 5.23
N ALA A 137 5.03 -9.05 5.49
CA ALA A 137 3.98 -8.14 5.06
C ALA A 137 4.07 -6.80 5.80
N PHE A 138 4.30 -6.80 7.11
CA PHE A 138 4.52 -5.58 7.89
C PHE A 138 5.76 -4.80 7.44
N ALA A 139 6.84 -5.50 7.06
CA ALA A 139 8.02 -4.84 6.51
C ALA A 139 7.67 -4.05 5.23
N LYS A 140 6.93 -4.66 4.29
CA LYS A 140 6.47 -3.98 3.07
C LYS A 140 5.59 -2.78 3.34
N ILE A 141 4.67 -2.88 4.30
CA ILE A 141 3.77 -1.79 4.69
C ILE A 141 4.56 -0.65 5.35
N SER A 142 5.53 -0.99 6.19
CA SER A 142 6.41 -0.02 6.82
C SER A 142 7.27 0.75 5.81
N GLU A 143 7.78 0.08 4.76
CA GLU A 143 8.52 0.72 3.65
C GLU A 143 7.67 1.76 2.91
N GLN A 144 6.36 1.60 2.87
CA GLN A 144 5.42 2.58 2.32
C GLN A 144 5.20 3.79 3.24
N GLY A 145 5.82 3.81 4.43
CA GLY A 145 5.67 4.88 5.42
C GLY A 145 4.36 4.84 6.21
N ILE A 146 3.64 3.73 6.16
CA ILE A 146 2.39 3.55 6.90
C ILE A 146 2.71 3.22 8.36
N ARG A 147 2.15 4.02 9.28
CA ARG A 147 2.35 3.81 10.72
C ARG A 147 1.56 2.59 11.22
N TYR A 148 2.07 1.88 12.24
CA TYR A 148 1.39 0.74 12.84
C TYR A 148 -0.03 1.07 13.33
N SER A 149 -0.25 2.28 13.86
CA SER A 149 -1.56 2.73 14.32
C SER A 149 -2.58 2.97 13.18
N ALA A 150 -2.11 3.11 11.94
CA ALA A 150 -2.95 3.29 10.76
C ALA A 150 -3.31 1.96 10.06
N LEU A 151 -2.72 0.84 10.46
CA LEU A 151 -2.96 -0.49 9.85
C LEU A 151 -4.45 -0.86 9.73
N PRO A 152 -5.33 -0.54 10.71
CA PRO A 152 -6.76 -0.83 10.55
C PRO A 152 -7.42 -0.11 9.37
N GLY A 153 -6.84 0.99 8.89
CA GLY A 153 -7.30 1.72 7.71
C GLY A 153 -6.71 1.23 6.38
N HIS A 154 -5.66 0.39 6.42
CA HIS A 154 -4.91 -0.10 5.26
C HIS A 154 -5.04 -1.61 5.07
N THR A 155 -6.26 -2.11 5.24
CA THR A 155 -6.54 -3.56 5.23
C THR A 155 -6.40 -4.17 3.83
N MET A 156 -6.63 -3.42 2.76
CA MET A 156 -6.44 -3.89 1.39
C MET A 156 -4.97 -4.07 1.06
N GLU A 157 -4.16 -3.07 1.37
CA GLU A 157 -2.70 -3.12 1.16
C GLU A 157 -2.07 -4.26 1.98
N MET A 158 -2.61 -4.52 3.17
CA MET A 158 -2.21 -5.66 4.00
C MET A 158 -2.57 -6.99 3.35
N ALA A 159 -3.78 -7.13 2.80
CA ALA A 159 -4.21 -8.35 2.11
C ALA A 159 -3.35 -8.61 0.86
N ASP A 160 -3.05 -7.57 0.09
CA ASP A 160 -2.18 -7.66 -1.09
C ASP A 160 -0.75 -8.06 -0.71
N ALA A 161 -0.18 -7.45 0.33
CA ALA A 161 1.15 -7.80 0.82
C ALA A 161 1.22 -9.25 1.32
N LEU A 162 0.19 -9.72 2.03
CA LEU A 162 0.09 -11.11 2.46
C LEU A 162 -0.08 -12.08 1.30
N ASN A 163 -0.91 -11.76 0.32
CA ASN A 163 -1.09 -12.59 -0.88
C ASN A 163 0.22 -12.72 -1.66
N GLU A 164 1.00 -11.66 -1.75
CA GLU A 164 2.31 -11.72 -2.41
C GLU A 164 3.27 -12.64 -1.66
N VAL A 165 3.35 -12.52 -0.34
CA VAL A 165 4.21 -13.37 0.50
C VAL A 165 3.77 -14.84 0.46
N LEU A 166 2.47 -15.09 0.51
CA LEU A 166 1.89 -16.44 0.55
C LEU A 166 1.69 -17.06 -0.83
N SER A 167 1.88 -16.30 -1.92
CA SER A 167 1.55 -16.73 -3.30
C SER A 167 2.16 -18.07 -3.69
N ALA A 168 3.41 -18.34 -3.30
CA ALA A 168 4.08 -19.59 -3.62
C ALA A 168 3.39 -20.81 -2.99
N LYS A 169 2.91 -20.69 -1.76
CA LYS A 169 2.29 -21.80 -1.02
C LYS A 169 0.78 -21.85 -1.20
N TRP A 170 0.11 -20.71 -1.15
CA TRP A 170 -1.35 -20.67 -1.17
C TRP A 170 -1.89 -20.69 -2.60
N LYS A 171 -1.51 -19.72 -3.41
CA LYS A 171 -2.05 -19.58 -4.77
C LYS A 171 -1.50 -20.63 -5.72
N ASN A 172 -0.18 -20.76 -5.79
CA ASN A 172 0.46 -21.59 -6.81
C ASN A 172 0.46 -23.08 -6.47
N LEU A 173 0.52 -23.42 -5.16
CA LEU A 173 0.53 -24.83 -4.74
C LEU A 173 -0.87 -25.34 -4.37
N ARG A 174 -1.65 -24.56 -3.64
CA ARG A 174 -2.96 -24.99 -3.10
C ARG A 174 -4.18 -24.40 -3.78
N GLY A 175 -4.00 -23.38 -4.62
CA GLY A 175 -5.10 -22.69 -5.28
C GLY A 175 -5.99 -21.90 -4.32
N ILE A 176 -5.41 -21.34 -3.23
CA ILE A 176 -6.11 -20.55 -2.20
C ILE A 176 -5.60 -19.11 -2.26
N GLU A 177 -6.49 -18.15 -2.01
CA GLU A 177 -6.18 -16.71 -1.99
C GLU A 177 -6.90 -16.01 -0.84
N ILE A 178 -6.24 -15.06 -0.19
CA ILE A 178 -6.89 -14.17 0.77
C ILE A 178 -7.75 -13.18 -0.01
N VAL A 179 -9.04 -13.07 0.37
CA VAL A 179 -9.98 -12.12 -0.22
C VAL A 179 -10.00 -10.83 0.57
N SER A 180 -10.05 -10.94 1.90
CA SER A 180 -10.04 -9.78 2.79
C SER A 180 -9.26 -10.06 4.06
N LEU A 181 -8.67 -9.01 4.62
CA LEU A 181 -8.03 -9.04 5.92
C LEU A 181 -8.59 -7.88 6.76
N GLY A 182 -9.23 -8.20 7.87
CA GLY A 182 -9.65 -7.22 8.86
C GLY A 182 -8.63 -7.15 10.00
N VAL A 183 -8.22 -5.95 10.38
CA VAL A 183 -7.38 -5.70 11.55
C VAL A 183 -8.23 -5.02 12.61
N SER A 184 -8.67 -5.78 13.61
CA SER A 184 -9.55 -5.29 14.68
C SER A 184 -8.82 -4.45 15.72
N GLY A 185 -7.52 -4.71 15.90
CA GLY A 185 -6.69 -3.92 16.80
C GLY A 185 -5.21 -4.21 16.64
N VAL A 186 -4.43 -3.16 16.85
CA VAL A 186 -2.96 -3.21 16.87
C VAL A 186 -2.49 -2.52 18.14
N LYS A 187 -1.61 -3.15 18.90
CA LYS A 187 -1.00 -2.60 20.10
C LYS A 187 0.51 -2.81 20.05
N ALA A 188 1.26 -1.76 20.26
CA ALA A 188 2.68 -1.88 20.58
C ALA A 188 2.86 -2.29 22.06
N SER A 189 4.06 -2.71 22.44
CA SER A 189 4.37 -2.91 23.85
C SER A 189 4.31 -1.57 24.60
N GLU A 190 4.01 -1.61 25.88
CA GLU A 190 3.93 -0.38 26.68
C GLU A 190 5.27 0.37 26.71
N GLU A 191 6.37 -0.38 26.71
CA GLU A 191 7.73 0.17 26.68
C GLU A 191 8.02 0.86 25.35
N ASP A 192 7.68 0.21 24.22
CA ASP A 192 7.89 0.77 22.88
C ASP A 192 7.00 1.98 22.65
N GLU A 193 5.73 1.96 23.12
CA GLU A 193 4.85 3.13 23.04
C GLU A 193 5.39 4.32 23.85
N ALA A 194 5.91 4.04 25.05
CA ALA A 194 6.49 5.08 25.89
C ALA A 194 7.74 5.67 25.24
N MET A 195 8.62 4.80 24.69
CA MET A 195 9.82 5.23 23.98
C MET A 195 9.47 6.05 22.74
N LEU A 196 8.52 5.59 21.92
CA LEU A 196 8.10 6.30 20.70
C LEU A 196 7.50 7.67 21.04
N LYS A 197 6.65 7.75 22.07
CA LYS A 197 6.09 9.02 22.57
C LYS A 197 7.18 9.95 23.09
N ALA A 198 8.19 9.42 23.78
CA ALA A 198 9.33 10.22 24.25
C ALA A 198 10.12 10.78 23.05
N MET A 199 10.48 9.94 22.07
CA MET A 199 11.20 10.37 20.88
C MET A 199 10.42 11.39 20.05
N GLN A 200 9.11 11.20 19.88
CA GLN A 200 8.25 12.17 19.17
C GLN A 200 8.19 13.50 19.90
N ARG A 201 8.13 13.47 21.23
CA ARG A 201 8.18 14.69 22.06
C ARG A 201 9.53 15.38 21.94
N ASP A 202 10.61 14.62 22.03
CA ASP A 202 11.97 15.19 21.94
C ASP A 202 12.24 15.76 20.56
N ALA A 203 11.79 15.09 19.49
CA ALA A 203 11.81 15.62 18.14
C ALA A 203 11.01 16.92 17.98
N ALA A 204 9.88 17.05 18.70
CA ALA A 204 9.11 18.29 18.70
C ALA A 204 9.86 19.44 19.40
N TYR A 205 10.73 19.12 20.37
CA TYR A 205 11.57 20.11 21.08
C TYR A 205 12.86 20.46 20.34
N MET A 206 13.22 19.73 19.29
CA MET A 206 14.33 20.13 18.39
C MET A 206 14.01 21.43 17.63
N ASP A 207 12.74 21.81 17.50
CA ASP A 207 12.37 23.16 17.08
C ASP A 207 12.75 24.17 18.18
N PRO A 208 13.65 25.14 17.91
CA PRO A 208 14.17 26.04 18.94
C PRO A 208 13.06 26.82 19.66
N THR A 209 11.99 27.17 18.97
CA THR A 209 10.87 27.92 19.54
C THR A 209 10.06 27.08 20.52
N ARG A 210 9.80 25.81 20.16
CA ARG A 210 9.10 24.85 21.03
C ARG A 210 9.97 24.42 22.19
N GLY A 211 11.26 24.22 21.96
CA GLY A 211 12.25 23.95 23.00
C GLY A 211 12.31 25.07 24.05
N ALA A 212 12.33 26.33 23.60
CA ALA A 212 12.30 27.49 24.47
C ALA A 212 11.01 27.56 25.31
N ALA A 213 9.85 27.34 24.69
CA ALA A 213 8.56 27.32 25.39
C ALA A 213 8.51 26.24 26.47
N HIS A 214 9.02 25.03 26.15
CA HIS A 214 9.10 23.93 27.11
C HIS A 214 10.04 24.25 28.30
N LEU A 215 11.19 24.86 28.02
CA LEU A 215 12.15 25.27 29.05
C LEU A 215 11.52 26.28 30.02
N VAL A 216 10.83 27.30 29.49
CA VAL A 216 10.09 28.30 30.30
C VAL A 216 9.00 27.62 31.15
N GLY A 217 8.26 26.68 30.57
CA GLY A 217 7.26 25.89 31.30
C GLY A 217 7.90 25.08 32.43
N ALA A 218 8.96 24.34 32.15
CA ALA A 218 9.68 23.53 33.15
C ALA A 218 10.27 24.40 34.28
N GLN A 219 10.80 25.60 33.98
CA GLN A 219 11.24 26.56 34.98
C GLN A 219 10.10 27.04 35.84
N GLY A 220 8.94 27.35 35.26
CA GLY A 220 7.74 27.74 36.00
C GLY A 220 7.22 26.64 36.93
N ASP A 221 7.29 25.37 36.46
CA ASP A 221 6.89 24.22 37.26
C ASP A 221 7.88 23.98 38.42
N ALA A 222 9.19 24.07 38.16
CA ALA A 222 10.22 23.99 39.18
C ALA A 222 10.06 25.08 40.24
N MET A 223 9.74 26.33 39.85
CA MET A 223 9.50 27.41 40.76
C MET A 223 8.22 27.16 41.62
N ARG A 224 7.15 26.63 41.01
CA ARG A 224 5.95 26.24 41.75
C ARG A 224 6.18 25.14 42.77
N ALA A 225 6.92 24.10 42.36
CA ALA A 225 7.30 22.99 43.22
C ALA A 225 8.20 23.46 44.39
N ALA A 226 9.14 24.36 44.09
CA ALA A 226 10.01 24.96 45.11
C ALA A 226 9.22 25.84 46.11
N ALA A 227 8.25 26.61 45.62
CA ALA A 227 7.38 27.44 46.50
C ALA A 227 6.44 26.58 47.36
N ALA A 228 6.05 25.41 46.93
CA ALA A 228 5.24 24.46 47.68
C ALA A 228 6.05 23.67 48.75
N ASN A 229 7.38 23.68 48.64
CA ASN A 229 8.24 22.98 49.60
C ASN A 229 8.49 23.85 50.83
N THR A 230 7.86 23.49 51.93
CA THR A 230 7.96 24.23 53.21
C THR A 230 9.28 23.96 54.01
N SER A 231 10.04 22.94 53.59
CA SER A 231 11.28 22.51 54.32
C SER A 231 12.55 23.22 53.83
N ALA A 232 12.60 23.65 52.55
CA ALA A 232 13.74 24.38 52.00
C ALA A 232 13.26 25.80 51.68
N GLY A 233 13.73 26.80 52.42
CA GLY A 233 13.27 28.18 52.23
C GLY A 233 13.32 28.66 50.77
N PRO A 234 12.43 29.53 50.32
CA PRO A 234 12.28 30.01 48.93
C PRO A 234 13.59 30.53 48.31
N ALA A 235 14.49 31.04 49.12
CA ALA A 235 15.80 31.58 48.71
C ALA A 235 16.74 30.52 48.10
N MET A 236 16.73 29.27 48.60
CA MET A 236 17.59 28.20 48.10
C MET A 236 17.12 27.70 46.74
N ALA A 237 15.83 27.65 46.49
CA ALA A 237 15.27 27.31 45.19
C ALA A 237 15.58 28.34 44.10
N PHE A 238 15.57 29.62 44.44
CA PHE A 238 15.92 30.74 43.55
C PHE A 238 17.42 30.74 43.21
N MET A 239 18.28 30.39 44.17
CA MET A 239 19.73 30.25 43.94
C MET A 239 20.03 29.08 42.99
N GLY A 240 19.33 27.95 43.09
CA GLY A 240 19.50 26.81 42.23
C GLY A 240 19.19 27.08 40.76
N VAL A 241 18.09 27.81 40.48
CA VAL A 241 17.69 28.21 39.11
C VAL A 241 18.69 29.20 38.52
N ASN A 242 19.14 30.21 39.29
CA ASN A 242 20.14 31.16 38.83
C ASN A 242 21.53 30.53 38.63
N ALA A 243 21.93 29.60 39.47
CA ALA A 243 23.19 28.85 39.31
C ALA A 243 23.17 27.94 38.06
N ALA A 244 22.04 27.31 37.72
CA ALA A 244 21.88 26.54 36.50
C ALA A 244 21.95 27.40 35.24
N ALA A 245 21.38 28.59 35.27
CA ALA A 245 21.47 29.59 34.18
C ALA A 245 22.92 30.14 34.02
N ALA A 246 23.62 30.36 35.13
CA ALA A 246 25.00 30.82 35.13
C ALA A 246 26.03 29.75 34.72
N ALA A 247 25.68 28.46 34.88
CA ALA A 247 26.52 27.32 34.48
C ALA A 247 26.52 27.01 32.96
N GLY A 248 25.99 27.90 32.13
CA GLY A 248 26.02 27.79 30.66
C GLY A 248 24.89 26.95 30.06
N GLY A 249 23.80 26.75 30.77
CA GLY A 249 22.55 26.21 30.19
C GLY A 249 22.03 27.16 29.13
N ALA A 250 21.59 26.63 27.99
CA ALA A 250 20.92 27.43 26.96
C ALA A 250 19.69 28.12 27.57
N ASP A 251 19.68 29.45 27.57
CA ASP A 251 18.54 30.20 28.06
C ASP A 251 17.42 30.23 27.03
N ALA A 252 16.19 30.38 27.47
CA ALA A 252 15.00 30.43 26.61
C ALA A 252 15.11 31.57 25.57
N GLN A 253 15.76 32.68 25.94
CA GLN A 253 15.90 33.83 25.05
C GLN A 253 16.83 33.54 23.87
N THR A 254 17.95 32.84 24.12
CA THR A 254 18.84 32.39 23.05
C THR A 254 18.15 31.40 22.12
N LEU A 255 17.38 30.45 22.63
CA LEU A 255 16.59 29.52 21.83
C LEU A 255 15.52 30.23 20.98
N TYR A 256 14.79 31.23 21.54
CA TYR A 256 13.86 32.05 20.78
C TYR A 256 14.55 32.84 19.66
N GLN A 257 15.74 33.40 19.91
CA GLN A 257 16.51 34.08 18.87
C GLN A 257 16.98 33.11 17.77
N MET A 258 17.38 31.91 18.13
CA MET A 258 17.73 30.87 17.16
C MET A 258 16.50 30.47 16.32
N GLY A 259 15.34 30.27 16.92
CA GLY A 259 14.09 30.00 16.23
C GLY A 259 13.69 31.12 15.27
N ALA A 260 13.81 32.37 15.70
CA ALA A 260 13.54 33.52 14.86
C ALA A 260 14.51 33.62 13.66
N ARG A 261 15.80 33.31 13.86
CA ARG A 261 16.78 33.24 12.77
C ARG A 261 16.50 32.10 11.79
N GLN A 262 16.07 30.94 12.30
CA GLN A 262 15.70 29.79 11.47
C GLN A 262 14.43 30.06 10.66
N ALA A 263 13.42 30.72 11.25
CA ALA A 263 12.23 31.18 10.56
C ALA A 263 12.52 32.21 9.48
N ALA A 264 13.48 33.12 9.75
CA ALA A 264 13.94 34.13 8.78
C ALA A 264 14.83 33.52 7.67
N ALA A 265 15.51 32.41 7.94
CA ALA A 265 16.32 31.68 6.97
C ALA A 265 15.51 30.72 6.09
N GLN A 266 14.28 30.34 6.49
CA GLN A 266 13.36 29.67 5.58
C GLN A 266 12.96 30.70 4.52
N PRO A 267 13.23 30.44 3.21
CA PRO A 267 12.73 31.32 2.17
C PRO A 267 11.23 31.43 2.37
N ALA A 268 10.76 32.63 2.65
CA ALA A 268 9.33 32.91 2.64
C ALA A 268 8.79 32.32 1.34
N PRO A 269 7.65 31.57 1.34
CA PRO A 269 7.07 31.12 0.09
C PRO A 269 7.00 32.35 -0.80
N ALA A 270 7.76 32.34 -1.91
CA ALA A 270 7.86 33.47 -2.82
C ALA A 270 6.43 33.92 -3.07
N PRO A 271 6.08 35.19 -2.85
CA PRO A 271 4.71 35.66 -3.08
C PRO A 271 4.36 35.18 -4.46
N ALA A 272 3.32 34.36 -4.59
CA ALA A 272 2.93 33.78 -5.86
C ALA A 272 2.92 34.93 -6.88
N ALA A 273 3.91 34.92 -7.80
CA ALA A 273 4.13 36.04 -8.69
C ALA A 273 2.87 36.23 -9.51
N GLY A 274 2.02 37.16 -9.07
CA GLY A 274 0.75 37.45 -9.69
C GLY A 274 1.00 37.89 -11.13
N TRP A 275 0.20 37.39 -12.09
CA TRP A 275 0.30 37.80 -13.47
C TRP A 275 -0.25 39.23 -13.68
N LYS A 276 0.32 39.94 -14.64
CA LYS A 276 -0.13 41.29 -15.01
C LYS A 276 -1.14 41.21 -16.15
N CYS A 277 -2.30 41.82 -15.98
CA CYS A 277 -3.34 41.91 -16.98
C CYS A 277 -3.04 43.04 -18.01
N ALA A 278 -3.56 42.94 -19.22
CA ALA A 278 -3.50 43.97 -20.23
C ALA A 278 -4.14 45.31 -19.79
N CYS A 279 -5.08 45.29 -18.84
CA CYS A 279 -5.70 46.47 -18.24
C CYS A 279 -4.76 47.24 -17.26
N GLY A 280 -3.52 46.73 -17.03
CA GLY A 280 -2.54 47.36 -16.13
C GLY A 280 -2.53 46.77 -14.70
N GLN A 281 -3.55 45.98 -14.29
CA GLN A 281 -3.61 45.38 -12.99
C GLN A 281 -2.52 44.30 -12.83
N SER A 282 -1.68 44.43 -11.79
CA SER A 282 -0.67 43.46 -11.42
C SER A 282 -1.07 42.68 -10.14
N GLY A 283 -0.41 41.57 -9.89
CA GLY A 283 -0.66 40.77 -8.68
C GLY A 283 -1.87 39.84 -8.73
N ASN A 284 -2.38 39.53 -9.93
CA ASN A 284 -3.48 38.59 -10.08
C ASN A 284 -3.02 37.17 -9.79
N THR A 285 -3.60 36.48 -8.81
CA THR A 285 -3.28 35.09 -8.42
C THR A 285 -4.28 34.07 -8.98
N GLY A 286 -5.46 34.53 -9.40
CA GLY A 286 -6.54 33.71 -9.95
C GLY A 286 -6.48 33.49 -11.47
N LYS A 287 -7.49 32.79 -11.99
CA LYS A 287 -7.66 32.53 -13.44
C LYS A 287 -8.20 33.74 -14.18
N PHE A 288 -8.72 34.73 -13.48
CA PHE A 288 -9.27 35.96 -14.07
C PHE A 288 -8.68 37.18 -13.38
N CYS A 289 -8.60 38.31 -14.12
CA CYS A 289 -8.18 39.57 -13.57
C CYS A 289 -9.20 40.11 -12.57
N THR A 290 -8.74 40.54 -11.40
CA THR A 290 -9.63 41.06 -10.32
C THR A 290 -10.23 42.41 -10.64
N ALA A 291 -9.65 43.17 -11.58
CA ALA A 291 -10.14 44.49 -11.97
C ALA A 291 -11.09 44.48 -13.16
N CYS A 292 -10.81 43.69 -14.22
CA CYS A 292 -11.57 43.72 -15.46
C CYS A 292 -12.20 42.37 -15.86
N GLY A 293 -12.00 41.29 -15.06
CA GLY A 293 -12.56 39.96 -15.33
C GLY A 293 -11.92 39.24 -16.53
N ALA A 294 -10.87 39.80 -17.18
CA ALA A 294 -10.22 39.14 -18.32
C ALA A 294 -9.50 37.88 -17.87
N PRO A 295 -9.54 36.77 -18.64
CA PRO A 295 -8.84 35.53 -18.29
C PRO A 295 -7.33 35.74 -18.33
N LYS A 296 -6.62 34.94 -17.51
CA LYS A 296 -5.15 34.92 -17.46
C LYS A 296 -4.59 34.59 -18.87
N PRO A 297 -3.67 35.38 -19.43
CA PRO A 297 -3.00 35.03 -20.66
C PRO A 297 -2.30 33.68 -20.54
N GLU A 298 -2.56 32.76 -21.45
CA GLU A 298 -1.79 31.51 -21.53
C GLU A 298 -0.36 31.86 -21.96
N ALA A 299 0.63 31.27 -21.30
CA ALA A 299 2.04 31.47 -21.67
C ALA A 299 2.23 30.99 -23.12
N PRO A 300 2.88 31.78 -23.97
CA PRO A 300 3.12 31.38 -25.36
C PRO A 300 4.00 30.11 -25.35
N THR A 301 3.47 29.01 -25.90
CA THR A 301 4.24 27.77 -26.07
C THR A 301 5.31 28.01 -27.13
N VAL A 302 6.53 28.31 -26.69
CA VAL A 302 7.68 28.50 -27.58
C VAL A 302 8.12 27.12 -28.10
N TRP A 303 8.25 26.98 -29.41
CA TRP A 303 8.79 25.80 -30.09
C TRP A 303 10.05 26.15 -30.88
N VAL A 304 10.94 25.17 -31.03
CA VAL A 304 12.19 25.35 -31.78
C VAL A 304 12.04 24.72 -33.17
N CYS A 305 12.26 25.48 -34.20
CA CYS A 305 12.26 24.99 -35.58
C CYS A 305 13.53 24.16 -35.88
N SER A 306 13.48 23.33 -36.91
CA SER A 306 14.65 22.58 -37.40
C SER A 306 15.80 23.48 -37.88
N CYS A 307 15.56 24.77 -38.11
CA CYS A 307 16.58 25.79 -38.41
C CYS A 307 17.20 26.42 -37.15
N GLY A 308 16.79 25.97 -35.92
CA GLY A 308 17.31 26.49 -34.65
C GLY A 308 16.55 27.70 -34.08
N THR A 309 15.63 28.30 -34.81
CA THR A 309 14.92 29.52 -34.40
C THR A 309 13.80 29.19 -33.43
N LYS A 310 13.68 29.94 -32.32
CA LYS A 310 12.60 29.86 -31.35
C LYS A 310 11.38 30.63 -31.84
N ASN A 311 10.23 30.00 -31.92
CA ASN A 311 8.99 30.55 -32.45
C ASN A 311 7.84 30.39 -31.47
N SER A 312 6.93 31.36 -31.43
CA SER A 312 5.66 31.29 -30.67
C SER A 312 4.43 31.12 -31.56
N GLY A 313 4.59 31.28 -32.87
CA GLY A 313 3.51 31.20 -33.86
C GLY A 313 3.30 29.82 -34.49
N LYS A 314 2.40 29.78 -35.49
CA LYS A 314 2.11 28.53 -36.23
C LYS A 314 3.18 28.20 -37.28
N PHE A 315 4.01 29.18 -37.68
CA PHE A 315 5.06 29.05 -38.68
C PHE A 315 6.37 29.63 -38.14
N CYS A 316 7.48 29.13 -38.64
CA CYS A 316 8.78 29.65 -38.31
C CYS A 316 8.99 31.03 -38.98
N SER A 317 9.41 32.04 -38.22
CA SER A 317 9.67 33.40 -38.69
C SER A 317 10.82 33.49 -39.70
N GLU A 318 11.79 32.56 -39.65
CA GLU A 318 12.96 32.58 -40.52
C GLU A 318 12.77 31.75 -41.80
N CYS A 319 12.25 30.50 -41.69
CA CYS A 319 12.23 29.59 -42.81
C CYS A 319 10.81 29.25 -43.30
N GLY A 320 9.74 29.83 -42.71
CA GLY A 320 8.38 29.65 -43.09
C GLY A 320 7.79 28.23 -42.84
N LYS A 321 8.54 27.28 -42.28
CA LYS A 321 8.08 25.93 -42.01
C LYS A 321 7.00 25.93 -40.93
N PRO A 322 5.96 25.11 -41.09
CA PRO A 322 4.91 25.00 -40.08
C PRO A 322 5.43 24.36 -38.81
N ARG A 323 4.81 24.67 -37.66
CA ARG A 323 5.11 24.07 -36.37
C ARG A 323 4.97 22.53 -36.48
N PRO A 324 5.95 21.74 -36.01
CA PRO A 324 5.84 20.27 -35.98
C PRO A 324 4.61 19.86 -35.21
N ALA A 325 3.86 18.87 -35.75
CA ALA A 325 2.74 18.29 -35.03
C ALA A 325 3.24 17.64 -33.76
N ALA A 326 2.58 17.92 -32.65
CA ALA A 326 2.91 17.31 -31.38
C ALA A 326 2.68 15.79 -31.47
N GLN A 327 3.69 15.02 -31.07
CA GLN A 327 3.63 13.56 -31.01
C GLN A 327 4.22 13.08 -29.69
N CYS A 328 3.76 11.93 -29.20
CA CYS A 328 4.34 11.33 -28.01
C CYS A 328 5.77 10.89 -28.26
N ALA A 329 6.71 11.35 -27.43
CA ALA A 329 8.13 11.02 -27.57
C ALA A 329 8.42 9.52 -27.35
N ASN A 330 7.53 8.79 -26.64
CA ASN A 330 7.72 7.39 -26.31
C ASN A 330 7.12 6.43 -27.33
N CYS A 331 5.89 6.68 -27.82
CA CYS A 331 5.19 5.75 -28.72
C CYS A 331 4.81 6.35 -30.09
N GLY A 332 5.10 7.64 -30.33
CA GLY A 332 4.81 8.30 -31.61
C GLY A 332 3.33 8.65 -31.82
N TRP A 333 2.46 8.39 -30.85
CA TRP A 333 1.03 8.74 -30.95
C TRP A 333 0.83 10.25 -31.20
N LYS A 334 -0.12 10.59 -32.09
CA LYS A 334 -0.44 11.98 -32.46
C LYS A 334 -1.85 12.31 -32.06
N PRO A 335 -2.10 13.44 -31.38
CA PRO A 335 -3.45 13.88 -31.05
C PRO A 335 -4.22 14.29 -32.33
N ALA A 336 -5.50 14.00 -32.36
CA ALA A 336 -6.39 14.39 -33.46
C ALA A 336 -6.50 15.92 -33.58
N ASP A 337 -6.45 16.63 -32.45
CA ASP A 337 -6.41 18.09 -32.38
C ASP A 337 -5.05 18.56 -31.81
N PRO A 338 -4.15 19.13 -32.65
CA PRO A 338 -2.85 19.60 -32.21
C PRO A 338 -2.91 20.79 -31.26
N THR A 339 -4.07 21.42 -31.06
CA THR A 339 -4.24 22.54 -30.13
C THR A 339 -4.63 22.09 -28.72
N ARG A 340 -5.10 20.84 -28.58
CA ARG A 340 -5.51 20.22 -27.31
C ARG A 340 -4.59 19.04 -26.97
N LEU A 341 -3.46 19.34 -26.37
CA LEU A 341 -2.52 18.31 -25.93
C LEU A 341 -3.00 17.69 -24.59
N PRO A 342 -3.15 16.37 -24.50
CA PRO A 342 -3.46 15.70 -23.23
C PRO A 342 -2.24 15.76 -22.30
N LYS A 343 -2.47 15.76 -21.00
CA LYS A 343 -1.37 15.72 -20.02
C LYS A 343 -0.58 14.41 -20.08
N PHE A 344 -1.25 13.32 -20.45
CA PHE A 344 -0.66 11.98 -20.59
C PHE A 344 -1.08 11.39 -21.94
N CYS A 345 -0.20 10.61 -22.54
CA CYS A 345 -0.48 9.90 -23.77
C CYS A 345 -1.54 8.80 -23.53
N PRO A 346 -2.67 8.75 -24.26
CA PRO A 346 -3.70 7.76 -24.07
C PRO A 346 -3.26 6.34 -24.46
N GLU A 347 -2.22 6.21 -25.30
CA GLU A 347 -1.71 4.90 -25.74
C GLU A 347 -0.69 4.30 -24.76
N CYS A 348 0.20 5.11 -24.18
CA CYS A 348 1.30 4.60 -23.37
C CYS A 348 1.34 5.17 -21.94
N GLY A 349 0.41 6.01 -21.54
CA GLY A 349 0.29 6.58 -20.20
C GLY A 349 1.40 7.55 -19.79
N LYS A 350 2.43 7.81 -20.62
CA LYS A 350 3.53 8.72 -20.28
C LYS A 350 3.14 10.19 -20.45
N PRO A 351 3.78 11.13 -19.68
CA PRO A 351 3.53 12.56 -19.83
C PRO A 351 3.73 13.03 -21.27
N PHE A 352 2.84 13.87 -21.76
CA PHE A 352 2.90 14.41 -23.10
C PHE A 352 3.67 15.73 -23.06
N GLY A 353 4.87 15.79 -23.64
CA GLY A 353 5.64 17.02 -23.74
C GLY A 353 6.69 17.25 -22.63
N ALA A 354 7.26 16.17 -22.09
CA ALA A 354 8.48 16.28 -21.28
C ALA A 354 9.71 16.27 -22.19
#